data_ca88b33014c541b66269055bf22b443d
#
_entry.id   ca88b33014c541b66269055bf22b443d
#
_cell.length_a   1.000
_cell.length_b   1.000
_cell.length_c   1.000
_cell.angle_alpha   90.00
_cell.angle_beta   90.00
_cell.angle_gamma   90.00
#
_symmetry.space_group_name_H-M   'P 1'
#
loop_
_entity.id
_entity.type
_entity.pdbx_description
1 polymer ?
#
loop_
_entity_poly.entity_id
_entity_poly.type
_entity_poly.pdbx_seq_one_letter_code
_entity_poly.pdbx_strand_id
1 'polypeptide(L)'
;RNQVGFEIIGSKDEKNDDKEIINTSLKSLKNLKYSTGTLTIGNVEIFNLLISKLDIPKRWKLRLTRHFWREDYFSDLLKRLETNSDVDPTIVEVDKRRYLKMLKDNQSSIVAGRTLKEILERFDKKIKDPRRASKGSNTSKIIKEFLKIKCPINKAAKELNKFFKKHKINLFVDQKYFPISKNKI
;
A
#
# COMPACT_ATOMS: atom_id res chain seq x y z
N ARG A 1 7.47 -4.01 -27.55
CA ARG A 1 6.99 -5.16 -26.74
C ARG A 1 5.48 -5.29 -26.95
N ASN A 2 5.04 -6.44 -27.45
CA ASN A 2 3.61 -6.69 -27.63
C ASN A 2 3.02 -7.19 -26.30
N GLN A 3 1.85 -6.69 -25.93
CA GLN A 3 1.16 -7.03 -24.70
C GLN A 3 -0.31 -7.28 -25.01
N VAL A 4 -0.89 -8.30 -24.41
CA VAL A 4 -2.33 -8.61 -24.47
C VAL A 4 -2.87 -8.59 -23.04
N GLY A 5 -4.04 -8.00 -22.86
CA GLY A 5 -4.75 -7.93 -21.58
C GLY A 5 -6.22 -8.27 -21.74
N PHE A 6 -6.87 -8.61 -20.63
CA PHE A 6 -8.31 -8.89 -20.56
C PHE A 6 -8.90 -8.04 -19.43
N GLU A 7 -10.06 -7.48 -19.67
CA GLU A 7 -10.80 -6.67 -18.70
C GLU A 7 -12.28 -7.04 -18.75
N ILE A 8 -12.92 -7.09 -17.58
CA ILE A 8 -14.37 -7.21 -17.43
C ILE A 8 -14.88 -5.91 -16.83
N ILE A 9 -15.77 -5.22 -17.52
CA ILE A 9 -16.29 -3.91 -17.13
C ILE A 9 -17.78 -4.03 -16.80
N GLY A 10 -18.19 -3.46 -15.67
CA GLY A 10 -19.61 -3.34 -15.31
C GLY A 10 -20.25 -4.60 -14.72
N SER A 11 -19.47 -5.63 -14.41
CA SER A 11 -19.97 -6.81 -13.69
C SER A 11 -20.24 -6.49 -12.21
N LYS A 12 -21.08 -7.30 -11.60
CA LYS A 12 -21.42 -7.23 -10.16
C LYS A 12 -20.95 -8.45 -9.37
N ASP A 13 -20.28 -9.41 -10.03
CA ASP A 13 -19.82 -10.66 -9.43
C ASP A 13 -18.29 -10.82 -9.56
N GLU A 14 -17.57 -10.01 -8.78
CA GLU A 14 -16.10 -9.96 -8.77
C GLU A 14 -15.44 -11.35 -8.65
N LYS A 15 -16.04 -12.26 -7.89
CA LYS A 15 -15.45 -13.61 -7.70
C LYS A 15 -15.51 -14.48 -8.95
N ASN A 16 -16.58 -14.39 -9.72
CA ASN A 16 -16.70 -15.11 -10.97
C ASN A 16 -15.89 -14.41 -12.06
N ASP A 17 -15.82 -13.09 -12.04
CA ASP A 17 -15.04 -12.30 -12.98
C ASP A 17 -13.55 -12.61 -12.88
N ASP A 18 -13.00 -12.68 -11.66
CA ASP A 18 -11.61 -13.08 -11.43
C ASP A 18 -11.31 -14.46 -12.01
N LYS A 19 -12.22 -15.43 -11.82
CA LYS A 19 -12.07 -16.79 -12.39
C LYS A 19 -12.15 -16.77 -13.90
N GLU A 20 -13.05 -15.97 -14.46
CA GLU A 20 -13.22 -15.87 -15.90
C GLU A 20 -11.98 -15.27 -16.56
N ILE A 21 -11.44 -14.18 -16.02
CA ILE A 21 -10.20 -13.56 -16.50
C ILE A 21 -9.04 -14.55 -16.47
N ILE A 22 -8.86 -15.26 -15.35
CA ILE A 22 -7.79 -16.25 -15.21
C ILE A 22 -7.96 -17.38 -16.20
N ASN A 23 -9.16 -17.95 -16.31
CA ASN A 23 -9.44 -19.04 -17.24
C ASN A 23 -9.22 -18.62 -18.70
N THR A 24 -9.65 -17.40 -19.07
CA THR A 24 -9.46 -16.85 -20.41
C THR A 24 -7.99 -16.65 -20.71
N SER A 25 -7.23 -16.11 -19.75
CA SER A 25 -5.78 -15.93 -19.89
C SER A 25 -5.05 -17.26 -20.07
N LEU A 26 -5.40 -18.28 -19.28
CA LEU A 26 -4.80 -19.61 -19.37
C LEU A 26 -5.17 -20.34 -20.68
N LYS A 27 -6.43 -20.24 -21.13
CA LYS A 27 -6.84 -20.77 -22.41
C LYS A 27 -6.08 -20.12 -23.59
N SER A 28 -5.90 -18.81 -23.53
CA SER A 28 -5.15 -18.07 -24.54
C SER A 28 -3.68 -18.52 -24.59
N LEU A 29 -3.02 -18.68 -23.43
CA LEU A 29 -1.66 -19.21 -23.38
C LEU A 29 -1.56 -20.62 -23.94
N LYS A 30 -2.54 -21.50 -23.64
CA LYS A 30 -2.60 -22.85 -24.15
C LYS A 30 -2.75 -22.85 -25.68
N ASN A 31 -3.60 -21.98 -26.22
CA ASN A 31 -3.78 -21.84 -27.66
C ASN A 31 -2.49 -21.37 -28.36
N LEU A 32 -1.68 -20.58 -27.69
CA LEU A 32 -0.35 -20.16 -28.12
C LEU A 32 0.73 -21.24 -27.91
N LYS A 33 0.34 -22.47 -27.53
CA LYS A 33 1.21 -23.62 -27.25
C LYS A 33 2.16 -23.40 -26.04
N TYR A 34 1.87 -22.46 -25.14
CA TYR A 34 2.54 -22.39 -23.86
C TYR A 34 1.92 -23.40 -22.90
N SER A 35 2.66 -24.46 -22.59
CA SER A 35 2.17 -25.59 -21.77
C SER A 35 2.58 -25.48 -20.28
N THR A 36 3.55 -24.63 -19.97
CA THR A 36 4.09 -24.49 -18.61
C THR A 36 4.14 -23.03 -18.20
N GLY A 37 3.70 -22.76 -16.97
CA GLY A 37 3.73 -21.42 -16.40
C GLY A 37 3.40 -21.46 -14.90
N THR A 38 3.76 -20.40 -14.20
CA THR A 38 3.40 -20.22 -12.80
C THR A 38 2.45 -19.04 -12.69
N LEU A 39 1.24 -19.28 -12.22
CA LEU A 39 0.30 -18.22 -11.86
C LEU A 39 0.64 -17.68 -10.48
N THR A 40 1.01 -16.42 -10.41
CA THR A 40 1.27 -15.72 -9.14
C THR A 40 0.08 -14.83 -8.82
N ILE A 41 -0.49 -15.01 -7.63
CA ILE A 41 -1.65 -14.25 -7.14
C ILE A 41 -1.22 -13.42 -5.95
N GLY A 42 -1.54 -12.13 -5.96
CA GLY A 42 -1.39 -11.20 -4.84
C GLY A 42 -2.75 -10.71 -4.33
N ASN A 43 -2.84 -10.42 -3.05
CA ASN A 43 -4.03 -9.81 -2.46
C ASN A 43 -3.65 -8.51 -1.76
N VAL A 44 -4.04 -7.38 -2.36
CA VAL A 44 -3.76 -6.03 -1.85
C VAL A 44 -4.49 -5.75 -0.54
N GLU A 45 -5.66 -6.37 -0.32
CA GLU A 45 -6.41 -6.21 0.93
C GLU A 45 -5.62 -6.70 2.14
N ILE A 46 -4.94 -7.85 2.01
CA ILE A 46 -4.08 -8.38 3.10
C ILE A 46 -2.94 -7.40 3.41
N PHE A 47 -2.35 -6.79 2.39
CA PHE A 47 -1.34 -5.75 2.59
C PHE A 47 -1.92 -4.54 3.32
N ASN A 48 -3.09 -4.04 2.93
CA ASN A 48 -3.76 -2.93 3.59
C ASN A 48 -4.11 -3.24 5.04
N LEU A 49 -4.58 -4.45 5.32
CA LEU A 49 -4.83 -4.94 6.68
C LEU A 49 -3.55 -4.97 7.51
N LEU A 50 -2.46 -5.49 6.97
CA LEU A 50 -1.15 -5.45 7.63
C LEU A 50 -0.76 -4.02 7.98
N ILE A 51 -0.75 -3.10 7.00
CA ILE A 51 -0.37 -1.70 7.22
C ILE A 51 -1.27 -1.03 8.28
N SER A 52 -2.56 -1.35 8.32
CA SER A 52 -3.49 -0.81 9.32
C SER A 52 -3.09 -1.17 10.75
N LYS A 53 -2.52 -2.36 10.97
CA LYS A 53 -2.13 -2.90 12.28
C LYS A 53 -0.72 -2.50 12.74
N LEU A 54 0.11 -1.95 11.85
CA LEU A 54 1.45 -1.51 12.21
C LEU A 54 1.41 -0.22 13.04
N ASP A 55 2.32 -0.13 14.02
CA ASP A 55 2.44 1.02 14.92
C ASP A 55 3.31 2.12 14.27
N ILE A 56 2.72 2.80 13.30
CA ILE A 56 3.31 3.94 12.58
C ILE A 56 2.26 5.04 12.40
N PRO A 57 2.67 6.31 12.26
CA PRO A 57 1.77 7.44 12.02
C PRO A 57 0.84 7.21 10.82
N LYS A 58 -0.40 7.68 10.94
CA LYS A 58 -1.43 7.54 9.90
C LYS A 58 -0.96 8.00 8.51
N ARG A 59 -0.12 9.06 8.47
CA ARG A 59 0.46 9.53 7.20
C ARG A 59 1.32 8.48 6.50
N TRP A 60 2.11 7.73 7.26
CA TRP A 60 2.90 6.65 6.70
C TRP A 60 2.02 5.53 6.17
N LYS A 61 0.98 5.14 6.93
CA LYS A 61 0.01 4.14 6.47
C LYS A 61 -0.58 4.54 5.12
N LEU A 62 -1.09 5.78 5.02
CA LEU A 62 -1.68 6.29 3.77
C LEU A 62 -0.67 6.37 2.61
N ARG A 63 0.58 6.75 2.87
CA ARG A 63 1.61 6.79 1.82
C ARG A 63 1.99 5.40 1.33
N LEU A 64 2.18 4.45 2.24
CA LEU A 64 2.54 3.08 1.89
C LEU A 64 1.42 2.40 1.09
N THR A 65 0.17 2.50 1.51
CA THR A 65 -0.96 1.92 0.77
C THR A 65 -1.17 2.59 -0.59
N ARG A 66 -1.03 3.91 -0.66
CA ARG A 66 -1.23 4.65 -1.92
C ARG A 66 -0.17 4.35 -2.99
N HIS A 67 1.07 4.08 -2.57
CA HIS A 67 2.20 3.95 -3.48
C HIS A 67 2.75 2.51 -3.57
N PHE A 68 2.03 1.55 -3.04
CA PHE A 68 2.41 0.13 -3.03
C PHE A 68 2.74 -0.41 -4.44
N TRP A 69 2.01 0.02 -5.45
CA TRP A 69 2.17 -0.43 -6.83
C TRP A 69 3.38 0.18 -7.56
N ARG A 70 4.04 1.21 -6.99
CA ARG A 70 5.22 1.88 -7.56
C ARG A 70 6.48 1.32 -6.91
N GLU A 71 7.03 0.27 -7.46
CA GLU A 71 8.09 -0.52 -6.85
C GLU A 71 9.29 0.33 -6.37
N ASP A 72 9.90 1.15 -7.26
CA ASP A 72 11.04 1.99 -6.91
C ASP A 72 10.69 3.03 -5.83
N TYR A 73 9.58 3.73 -6.03
CA TYR A 73 9.14 4.74 -5.06
C TYR A 73 8.76 4.13 -3.71
N PHE A 74 8.14 2.94 -3.73
CA PHE A 74 7.80 2.22 -2.51
C PHE A 74 9.06 1.76 -1.76
N SER A 75 10.08 1.29 -2.47
CA SER A 75 11.38 0.97 -1.89
C SER A 75 12.00 2.18 -1.20
N ASP A 76 11.96 3.36 -1.84
CA ASP A 76 12.44 4.60 -1.24
C ASP A 76 11.61 5.05 -0.04
N LEU A 77 10.29 4.84 -0.06
CA LEU A 77 9.46 5.08 1.13
C LEU A 77 9.86 4.20 2.30
N LEU A 78 10.17 2.94 2.06
CA LEU A 78 10.65 2.03 3.12
C LEU A 78 12.01 2.46 3.67
N LYS A 79 12.94 2.93 2.83
CA LYS A 79 14.21 3.50 3.28
C LYS A 79 13.99 4.74 4.15
N ARG A 80 13.12 5.66 3.72
CA ARG A 80 12.79 6.87 4.50
C ARG A 80 12.11 6.54 5.83
N LEU A 81 11.25 5.54 5.86
CA LEU A 81 10.62 5.03 7.08
C LEU A 81 11.67 4.48 8.04
N GLU A 82 12.66 3.77 7.51
CA GLU A 82 13.75 3.14 8.27
C GLU A 82 14.68 4.19 8.90
N THR A 83 15.05 5.22 8.13
CA THR A 83 15.97 6.28 8.55
C THR A 83 15.30 7.44 9.29
N ASN A 84 13.96 7.47 9.34
CA ASN A 84 13.19 8.62 9.82
C ASN A 84 13.57 9.95 9.15
N SER A 85 13.96 9.91 7.89
CA SER A 85 14.43 11.09 7.13
C SER A 85 13.33 12.06 6.72
N ASP A 86 12.09 11.78 7.09
CA ASP A 86 10.97 12.70 6.88
C ASP A 86 11.01 13.88 7.87
N VAL A 87 10.38 14.96 7.44
CA VAL A 87 10.43 16.27 8.11
C VAL A 87 9.97 16.19 9.57
N ASP A 88 10.79 16.71 10.46
CA ASP A 88 10.47 16.90 11.88
C ASP A 88 9.27 17.86 12.06
N PRO A 89 8.37 17.62 13.03
CA PRO A 89 7.25 18.52 13.35
C PRO A 89 7.68 19.97 13.59
N THR A 90 8.84 20.19 14.22
CA THR A 90 9.39 21.53 14.47
C THR A 90 9.65 22.30 13.18
N ILE A 91 10.13 21.63 12.13
CA ILE A 91 10.31 22.24 10.80
C ILE A 91 8.96 22.65 10.20
N VAL A 92 7.93 21.83 10.39
CA VAL A 92 6.57 22.15 9.92
C VAL A 92 6.01 23.38 10.62
N GLU A 93 6.30 23.56 11.92
CA GLU A 93 5.91 24.77 12.66
C GLU A 93 6.64 26.01 12.20
N VAL A 94 7.94 25.89 11.91
CA VAL A 94 8.75 26.98 11.33
C VAL A 94 8.20 27.37 9.97
N ASP A 95 7.91 26.41 9.12
CA ASP A 95 7.33 26.65 7.79
C ASP A 95 5.95 27.30 7.89
N LYS A 96 5.11 26.88 8.86
CA LYS A 96 3.81 27.51 9.13
C LYS A 96 3.97 28.96 9.50
N ARG A 97 4.90 29.29 10.41
CA ARG A 97 5.17 30.68 10.82
C ARG A 97 5.72 31.52 9.68
N ARG A 98 6.65 31.00 8.89
CA ARG A 98 7.17 31.67 7.69
C ARG A 98 6.06 31.96 6.69
N TYR A 99 5.18 30.99 6.44
CA TYR A 99 4.06 31.15 5.54
C TYR A 99 3.08 32.21 6.02
N LEU A 100 2.75 32.25 7.32
CA LEU A 100 1.90 33.28 7.92
C LEU A 100 2.51 34.68 7.80
N LYS A 101 3.83 34.81 7.91
CA LYS A 101 4.52 36.09 7.69
C LYS A 101 4.40 36.55 6.24
N MET A 102 4.66 35.64 5.28
CA MET A 102 4.52 35.97 3.84
C MET A 102 3.10 36.42 3.47
N LEU A 103 2.08 35.87 4.14
CA LEU A 103 0.67 36.25 3.87
C LEU A 103 0.30 37.59 4.45
N LYS A 104 0.92 38.02 5.53
CA LYS A 104 0.75 39.37 6.07
C LYS A 104 1.33 40.44 5.12
N ASP A 105 2.40 40.08 4.45
CA ASP A 105 3.09 40.96 3.51
C ASP A 105 2.40 40.99 2.13
N ASN A 106 1.73 39.89 1.73
CA ASN A 106 1.01 39.74 0.47
C ASN A 106 -0.49 39.63 0.74
N GLN A 107 -1.27 40.62 0.46
CA GLN A 107 -2.72 40.70 0.72
C GLN A 107 -3.61 39.69 -0.05
N SER A 108 -3.05 38.65 -0.67
CA SER A 108 -3.84 37.67 -1.41
C SER A 108 -4.37 36.56 -0.48
N SER A 109 -5.68 36.40 -0.43
CA SER A 109 -6.36 35.35 0.36
C SER A 109 -6.31 33.95 -0.28
N ILE A 110 -5.85 33.86 -1.53
CA ILE A 110 -5.79 32.60 -2.29
C ILE A 110 -4.39 32.38 -2.82
N VAL A 111 -3.77 31.24 -2.50
CA VAL A 111 -2.46 30.82 -3.00
C VAL A 111 -2.58 29.47 -3.70
N ALA A 112 -2.23 29.42 -4.98
CA ALA A 112 -2.33 28.23 -5.82
C ALA A 112 -3.71 27.56 -5.75
N GLY A 113 -4.79 28.36 -5.83
CA GLY A 113 -6.18 27.88 -5.80
C GLY A 113 -6.69 27.41 -4.44
N ARG A 114 -5.96 27.72 -3.33
CA ARG A 114 -6.36 27.34 -1.97
C ARG A 114 -6.49 28.55 -1.07
N THR A 115 -7.50 28.51 -0.21
CA THR A 115 -7.70 29.51 0.82
C THR A 115 -6.64 29.40 1.93
N LEU A 116 -6.38 30.50 2.61
CA LEU A 116 -5.50 30.53 3.79
C LEU A 116 -5.92 29.49 4.83
N LYS A 117 -7.21 29.36 5.10
CA LYS A 117 -7.75 28.41 6.07
C LYS A 117 -7.36 26.97 5.72
N GLU A 118 -7.55 26.56 4.48
CA GLU A 118 -7.18 25.21 4.01
C GLU A 118 -5.68 24.92 4.15
N ILE A 119 -4.86 25.93 3.91
CA ILE A 119 -3.39 25.80 4.03
C ILE A 119 -3.00 25.66 5.50
N LEU A 120 -3.54 26.48 6.38
CA LEU A 120 -3.28 26.40 7.83
C LEU A 120 -3.75 25.06 8.42
N GLU A 121 -4.95 24.60 8.07
CA GLU A 121 -5.45 23.30 8.49
C GLU A 121 -4.52 22.14 8.05
N ARG A 122 -3.88 22.25 6.89
CA ARG A 122 -2.90 21.26 6.43
C ARG A 122 -1.63 21.27 7.28
N PHE A 123 -1.13 22.45 7.67
CA PHE A 123 -0.01 22.54 8.60
C PHE A 123 -0.37 21.95 9.96
N ASP A 124 -1.54 22.25 10.49
CA ASP A 124 -2.01 21.72 11.78
C ASP A 124 -2.17 20.20 11.74
N LYS A 125 -2.72 19.66 10.65
CA LYS A 125 -2.78 18.21 10.44
C LYS A 125 -1.39 17.57 10.35
N LYS A 126 -0.40 18.25 9.76
CA LYS A 126 0.99 17.76 9.71
C LYS A 126 1.66 17.77 11.09
N ILE A 127 1.41 18.78 11.90
CA ILE A 127 1.96 18.91 13.26
C ILE A 127 1.35 17.84 14.19
N LYS A 128 0.02 17.65 14.14
CA LYS A 128 -0.70 16.66 14.96
C LYS A 128 -0.40 15.20 14.58
N ASP A 129 0.01 14.96 13.35
CA ASP A 129 0.39 13.62 12.86
C ASP A 129 1.86 13.64 12.38
N PRO A 130 2.81 13.59 13.31
CA PRO A 130 4.22 13.70 13.02
C PRO A 130 4.67 12.59 12.07
N ARG A 131 5.53 12.94 11.12
CA ARG A 131 6.05 11.98 10.15
C ARG A 131 7.09 11.03 10.74
N ARG A 132 7.65 11.37 11.87
CA ARG A 132 8.65 10.54 12.55
C ARG A 132 7.98 9.29 13.12
N ALA A 133 8.48 8.13 12.72
CA ALA A 133 8.05 6.83 13.21
C ALA A 133 9.11 6.24 14.13
N SER A 134 8.87 6.22 15.44
CA SER A 134 9.83 5.67 16.42
C SER A 134 10.21 4.21 16.15
N LYS A 135 9.30 3.46 15.54
CA LYS A 135 9.50 2.05 15.17
C LYS A 135 9.68 1.85 13.66
N GLY A 136 10.08 2.88 12.94
CA GLY A 136 10.15 2.87 11.47
C GLY A 136 11.06 1.79 10.92
N SER A 137 12.24 1.59 11.50
CA SER A 137 13.19 0.55 11.08
C SER A 137 12.60 -0.85 11.23
N ASN A 138 12.00 -1.16 12.38
CA ASN A 138 11.35 -2.46 12.60
C ASN A 138 10.14 -2.66 11.65
N THR A 139 9.34 -1.62 11.45
CA THR A 139 8.19 -1.65 10.54
C THR A 139 8.62 -1.88 9.10
N SER A 140 9.67 -1.21 8.63
CA SER A 140 10.24 -1.42 7.29
C SER A 140 10.69 -2.88 7.12
N LYS A 141 11.36 -3.43 8.12
CA LYS A 141 11.79 -4.85 8.12
C LYS A 141 10.59 -5.79 8.01
N ILE A 142 9.55 -5.59 8.80
CA ILE A 142 8.32 -6.39 8.76
C ILE A 142 7.70 -6.35 7.36
N ILE A 143 7.56 -5.16 6.77
CA ILE A 143 7.00 -5.01 5.42
C ILE A 143 7.87 -5.74 4.39
N LYS A 144 9.20 -5.56 4.43
CA LYS A 144 10.13 -6.24 3.53
C LYS A 144 10.06 -7.78 3.65
N GLU A 145 9.90 -8.30 4.87
CA GLU A 145 9.71 -9.75 5.10
C GLU A 145 8.36 -10.22 4.53
N PHE A 146 7.29 -9.46 4.76
CA PHE A 146 5.96 -9.78 4.23
C PHE A 146 5.95 -9.89 2.70
N LEU A 147 6.58 -8.94 2.01
CA LEU A 147 6.64 -8.93 0.55
C LEU A 147 7.45 -10.09 -0.05
N LYS A 148 8.28 -10.74 0.74
CA LYS A 148 9.04 -11.93 0.33
C LYS A 148 8.26 -13.24 0.47
N ILE A 149 7.08 -13.23 1.11
CA ILE A 149 6.30 -14.44 1.29
C ILE A 149 5.77 -14.91 -0.07
N LYS A 150 6.30 -16.03 -0.52
CA LYS A 150 5.83 -16.77 -1.69
C LYS A 150 5.60 -18.22 -1.28
N CYS A 151 4.39 -18.70 -1.47
CA CYS A 151 4.01 -20.04 -1.06
C CYS A 151 2.87 -20.57 -1.93
N PRO A 152 2.64 -21.89 -2.00
CA PRO A 152 1.46 -22.44 -2.64
C PRO A 152 0.17 -21.86 -2.04
N ILE A 153 -0.80 -21.55 -2.89
CA ILE A 153 -2.04 -20.86 -2.49
C ILE A 153 -2.82 -21.58 -1.37
N ASN A 154 -2.80 -22.90 -1.36
CA ASN A 154 -3.44 -23.72 -0.33
C ASN A 154 -2.75 -23.62 1.05
N LYS A 155 -1.54 -23.09 1.11
CA LYS A 155 -0.76 -22.85 2.34
C LYS A 155 -0.73 -21.36 2.72
N ALA A 156 -1.24 -20.49 1.87
CA ALA A 156 -1.08 -19.04 2.01
C ALA A 156 -1.63 -18.52 3.34
N ALA A 157 -2.86 -18.87 3.72
CA ALA A 157 -3.42 -18.46 5.00
C ALA A 157 -2.58 -18.93 6.20
N LYS A 158 -2.09 -20.17 6.17
CA LYS A 158 -1.26 -20.72 7.24
C LYS A 158 0.08 -19.99 7.36
N GLU A 159 0.77 -19.75 6.26
CA GLU A 159 2.08 -19.06 6.27
C GLU A 159 1.93 -17.58 6.68
N LEU A 160 0.87 -16.90 6.23
CA LEU A 160 0.59 -15.52 6.65
C LEU A 160 0.27 -15.45 8.14
N ASN A 161 -0.57 -16.34 8.68
CA ASN A 161 -0.88 -16.36 10.11
C ASN A 161 0.34 -16.67 10.96
N LYS A 162 1.24 -17.56 10.49
CA LYS A 162 2.53 -17.80 11.12
C LYS A 162 3.41 -16.54 11.14
N PHE A 163 3.45 -15.80 10.04
CA PHE A 163 4.16 -14.53 9.95
C PHE A 163 3.60 -13.50 10.92
N PHE A 164 2.27 -13.32 10.98
CA PHE A 164 1.63 -12.36 11.89
C PHE A 164 1.89 -12.71 13.36
N LYS A 165 1.82 -14.00 13.71
CA LYS A 165 2.16 -14.48 15.06
C LYS A 165 3.62 -14.19 15.41
N LYS A 166 4.57 -14.46 14.49
CA LYS A 166 6.01 -14.17 14.66
C LYS A 166 6.25 -12.70 15.01
N HIS A 167 5.54 -11.79 14.34
CA HIS A 167 5.70 -10.34 14.52
C HIS A 167 4.74 -9.73 15.54
N LYS A 168 4.00 -10.55 16.30
CA LYS A 168 3.00 -10.12 17.29
C LYS A 168 1.95 -9.15 16.72
N ILE A 169 1.57 -9.38 15.47
CA ILE A 169 0.55 -8.59 14.76
C ILE A 169 -0.80 -9.27 15.01
N ASN A 170 -1.73 -8.55 15.62
CA ASN A 170 -3.10 -9.04 15.84
C ASN A 170 -3.90 -8.97 14.53
N LEU A 171 -3.63 -9.91 13.64
CA LEU A 171 -4.30 -10.09 12.36
C LEU A 171 -4.42 -11.59 12.08
N PHE A 172 -5.58 -11.98 11.61
CA PHE A 172 -5.88 -13.34 11.16
C PHE A 172 -6.42 -13.29 9.74
N VAL A 173 -5.86 -14.12 8.87
CA VAL A 173 -6.29 -14.28 7.48
C VAL A 173 -6.79 -15.70 7.29
N ASP A 174 -8.00 -15.81 6.79
CA ASP A 174 -8.59 -17.09 6.47
C ASP A 174 -8.50 -17.38 4.95
N GLN A 175 -8.84 -18.60 4.55
CA GLN A 175 -8.73 -19.04 3.15
C GLN A 175 -9.66 -18.29 2.19
N LYS A 176 -10.69 -17.58 2.70
CA LYS A 176 -11.58 -16.75 1.87
C LYS A 176 -10.90 -15.59 1.15
N TYR A 177 -9.75 -15.12 1.69
CA TYR A 177 -8.92 -14.12 1.02
C TYR A 177 -8.20 -14.66 -0.23
N PHE A 178 -8.31 -15.98 -0.48
CA PHE A 178 -7.71 -16.66 -1.63
C PHE A 178 -8.78 -17.45 -2.38
N PRO A 179 -9.71 -16.79 -3.10
CA PRO A 179 -10.88 -17.42 -3.71
C PRO A 179 -10.55 -18.52 -4.74
N ILE A 180 -9.30 -18.56 -5.20
CA ILE A 180 -8.80 -19.54 -6.17
C ILE A 180 -8.14 -20.74 -5.47
N SER A 181 -8.57 -21.06 -4.25
CA SER A 181 -8.10 -22.26 -3.59
C SER A 181 -9.01 -23.43 -3.88
N LYS A 182 -8.48 -24.41 -4.50
CA LYS A 182 -8.99 -25.75 -4.82
C LYS A 182 -9.62 -25.95 -6.19
N ASN A 183 -8.87 -26.71 -6.93
CA ASN A 183 -9.30 -27.64 -7.99
C ASN A 183 -10.06 -27.05 -9.17
N LYS A 184 -9.37 -26.99 -10.24
CA LYS A 184 -9.75 -26.82 -11.64
C LYS A 184 -9.30 -25.50 -12.22
N ILE A 185 -8.02 -25.40 -12.35
CA ILE A 185 -7.45 -24.75 -13.53
C ILE A 185 -7.00 -25.86 -14.47
#